data_7a2a58bf9c73a706acaacfbb51130216
#
_entry.id   7a2a58bf9c73a706acaacfbb51130216
#
_cell.length_a   1.000
_cell.length_b   1.000
_cell.length_c   1.000
_cell.angle_alpha   90.00
_cell.angle_beta   90.00
_cell.angle_gamma   90.00
#
_symmetry.space_group_name_H-M   'P 1'
#
loop_
_entity.id
_entity.type
_entity.pdbx_description
1 polymer ?
#
loop_
_entity_poly.entity_id
_entity_poly.type
_entity_poly.pdbx_seq_one_letter_code
_entity_poly.pdbx_strand_id
1 'polypeptide(L)'
;MNEVRSTSGHTRRAWRRLLSGDRSWGFVDIRPDRFGVTRYRLVVYPPGIDESDRRHIRAARGWPLWGVVVWIGCEVFLGHHAGPWEALAISTAVYLGLGLVAVAMAGELRTQVRTIAASVMAGYPDAVSAAATDKVTRLAARLLEADECLRDGRLSPIEHEMIWWNVYDESARAAPPRPPPRADPRGDAT
;
A
#
# COMPACT_ATOMS: atom_id res chain seq x y z
N MET A 1 31.16 -25.38 0.00
CA MET A 1 30.48 -24.60 1.05
C MET A 1 30.46 -23.10 0.72
N ASN A 2 30.32 -22.72 -0.58
CA ASN A 2 30.41 -21.33 -1.07
C ASN A 2 29.23 -20.83 -1.93
N GLU A 3 28.19 -21.63 -2.14
CA GLU A 3 27.05 -21.24 -3.01
C GLU A 3 25.91 -20.50 -2.30
N VAL A 4 25.79 -20.59 -0.99
CA VAL A 4 24.71 -19.95 -0.22
C VAL A 4 24.87 -18.43 -0.06
N ARG A 5 26.09 -17.89 -0.26
CA ARG A 5 26.34 -16.44 -0.12
C ARG A 5 25.97 -15.60 -1.36
N SER A 6 25.88 -16.18 -2.53
CA SER A 6 25.61 -15.44 -3.77
C SER A 6 24.13 -15.06 -3.93
N THR A 7 23.21 -15.91 -3.50
CA THR A 7 21.76 -15.70 -3.61
C THR A 7 21.26 -14.53 -2.74
N SER A 8 21.89 -14.29 -1.59
CA SER A 8 21.51 -13.20 -0.65
C SER A 8 21.78 -11.79 -1.21
N GLY A 9 22.74 -11.65 -2.11
CA GLY A 9 23.09 -10.34 -2.69
C GLY A 9 22.13 -9.90 -3.80
N HIS A 10 21.64 -10.83 -4.60
CA HIS A 10 20.71 -10.55 -5.69
C HIS A 10 19.30 -10.27 -5.17
N THR A 11 18.84 -11.02 -4.17
CA THR A 11 17.58 -10.77 -3.49
C THR A 11 17.56 -9.39 -2.79
N ARG A 12 18.62 -8.99 -2.08
CA ARG A 12 18.70 -7.67 -1.44
C ARG A 12 18.72 -6.50 -2.44
N ARG A 13 19.29 -6.66 -3.63
CA ARG A 13 19.25 -5.64 -4.69
C ARG A 13 17.88 -5.56 -5.34
N ALA A 14 17.24 -6.70 -5.59
CA ALA A 14 15.87 -6.77 -6.08
C ALA A 14 14.91 -6.12 -5.08
N TRP A 15 15.06 -6.43 -3.79
CA TRP A 15 14.24 -5.84 -2.72
C TRP A 15 14.44 -4.33 -2.55
N ARG A 16 15.64 -3.80 -2.74
CA ARG A 16 15.88 -2.35 -2.73
C ARG A 16 15.22 -1.62 -3.89
N ARG A 17 15.14 -2.24 -5.09
CA ARG A 17 14.39 -1.72 -6.23
C ARG A 17 12.88 -1.77 -6.03
N LEU A 18 12.40 -2.70 -5.22
CA LEU A 18 11.01 -2.84 -4.78
C LEU A 18 10.52 -1.68 -3.92
N LEU A 19 11.38 -1.17 -3.06
CA LEU A 19 11.09 -0.04 -2.17
C LEU A 19 11.09 1.31 -2.92
N SER A 20 11.58 1.36 -4.16
CA SER A 20 11.89 2.61 -4.87
C SER A 20 10.91 2.99 -5.96
N GLY A 21 9.78 2.32 -6.14
CA GLY A 21 8.88 2.67 -7.23
C GLY A 21 7.50 2.07 -7.13
N ASP A 22 6.51 2.91 -7.22
CA ASP A 22 5.13 2.53 -7.46
C ASP A 22 5.03 2.02 -8.90
N ARG A 23 4.73 0.72 -9.04
CA ARG A 23 4.61 0.03 -10.32
C ARG A 23 3.17 0.04 -10.80
N SER A 24 2.95 -0.35 -12.06
CA SER A 24 1.59 -0.41 -12.63
C SER A 24 0.64 -1.28 -11.79
N TRP A 25 1.13 -2.39 -11.25
CA TRP A 25 0.36 -3.34 -10.46
C TRP A 25 0.27 -3.03 -8.96
N GLY A 26 1.11 -2.13 -8.41
CA GLY A 26 1.13 -1.81 -6.99
C GLY A 26 2.54 -1.67 -6.41
N PHE A 27 2.68 -2.02 -5.15
CA PHE A 27 3.98 -1.96 -4.47
C PHE A 27 4.08 -3.00 -3.34
N VAL A 28 5.31 -3.28 -2.96
CA VAL A 28 5.65 -4.09 -1.78
C VAL A 28 6.36 -3.20 -0.77
N ASP A 29 5.92 -3.26 0.46
CA ASP A 29 6.51 -2.54 1.59
C ASP A 29 7.03 -3.56 2.61
N ILE A 30 8.30 -3.47 2.94
CA ILE A 30 8.93 -4.32 3.96
C ILE A 30 9.52 -3.41 5.00
N ARG A 31 8.94 -3.45 6.19
CA ARG A 31 9.37 -2.63 7.31
C ARG A 31 9.89 -3.51 8.44
N PRO A 32 11.19 -3.46 8.73
CA PRO A 32 11.68 -3.95 10.00
C PRO A 32 11.16 -3.02 11.10
N ASP A 33 10.42 -3.58 12.03
CA ASP A 33 9.90 -2.88 13.19
C ASP A 33 10.84 -3.12 14.40
N ARG A 34 10.62 -2.35 15.47
CA ARG A 34 11.32 -2.58 16.74
C ARG A 34 10.97 -3.97 17.27
N PHE A 35 11.83 -4.54 18.11
CA PHE A 35 11.66 -5.87 18.72
C PHE A 35 11.74 -7.07 17.73
N GLY A 36 12.46 -6.91 16.60
CA GLY A 36 12.70 -8.02 15.68
C GLY A 36 11.47 -8.46 14.86
N VAL A 37 10.43 -7.65 14.83
CA VAL A 37 9.27 -7.89 13.96
C VAL A 37 9.55 -7.31 12.58
N THR A 38 9.39 -8.12 11.52
CA THR A 38 9.42 -7.66 10.13
C THR A 38 8.02 -7.76 9.55
N ARG A 39 7.51 -6.64 9.08
CA ARG A 39 6.20 -6.57 8.42
C ARG A 39 6.37 -6.54 6.92
N TYR A 40 5.66 -7.43 6.25
CA TYR A 40 5.56 -7.54 4.80
C TYR A 40 4.18 -7.07 4.38
N ARG A 41 4.11 -6.17 3.42
CA ARG A 41 2.85 -5.67 2.90
C ARG A 41 2.93 -5.61 1.38
N LEU A 42 2.07 -6.39 0.73
CA LEU A 42 1.85 -6.34 -0.71
C LEU A 42 0.54 -5.62 -0.98
N VAL A 43 0.60 -4.58 -1.78
CA VAL A 43 -0.56 -3.83 -2.25
C VAL A 43 -0.66 -4.04 -3.75
N VAL A 44 -1.80 -4.60 -4.20
CA VAL A 44 -2.07 -4.86 -5.60
C VAL A 44 -3.27 -4.02 -6.04
N TYR A 45 -3.06 -3.22 -7.08
CA TYR A 45 -4.12 -2.46 -7.73
C TYR A 45 -4.93 -3.38 -8.65
N PRO A 46 -6.22 -3.11 -8.86
CA PRO A 46 -6.98 -3.83 -9.86
C PRO A 46 -6.37 -3.60 -11.25
N PRO A 47 -6.26 -4.64 -12.08
CA PRO A 47 -5.81 -4.50 -13.46
C PRO A 47 -6.78 -3.63 -14.28
N GLY A 48 -6.25 -2.94 -15.32
CA GLY A 48 -7.06 -2.04 -16.14
C GLY A 48 -7.29 -0.64 -15.57
N ILE A 49 -6.68 -0.29 -14.42
CA ILE A 49 -6.76 1.07 -13.88
C ILE A 49 -5.94 2.03 -14.74
N ASP A 50 -6.55 3.16 -15.11
CA ASP A 50 -5.88 4.26 -15.77
C ASP A 50 -4.80 4.92 -14.90
N GLU A 51 -3.81 5.53 -15.54
CA GLU A 51 -2.74 6.22 -14.83
C GLU A 51 -3.24 7.41 -13.99
N SER A 52 -4.33 8.06 -14.43
CA SER A 52 -5.03 9.10 -13.69
C SER A 52 -5.59 8.57 -12.37
N ASP A 53 -6.26 7.43 -12.40
CA ASP A 53 -6.87 6.82 -11.23
C ASP A 53 -5.81 6.39 -10.21
N ARG A 54 -4.69 5.86 -10.70
CA ARG A 54 -3.53 5.55 -9.84
C ARG A 54 -2.97 6.79 -9.14
N ARG A 55 -2.93 7.95 -9.82
CA ARG A 55 -2.51 9.22 -9.20
C ARG A 55 -3.48 9.64 -8.10
N HIS A 56 -4.79 9.52 -8.32
CA HIS A 56 -5.80 9.86 -7.32
C HIS A 56 -5.71 8.97 -6.08
N ILE A 57 -5.54 7.64 -6.26
CA ILE A 57 -5.34 6.71 -5.16
C ILE A 57 -4.08 7.05 -4.36
N ARG A 58 -2.97 7.38 -5.06
CA ARG A 58 -1.71 7.80 -4.42
C ARG A 58 -1.88 9.10 -3.63
N ALA A 59 -2.50 10.10 -4.24
CA ALA A 59 -2.75 11.38 -3.60
C ALA A 59 -3.61 11.20 -2.33
N ALA A 60 -4.68 10.42 -2.41
CA ALA A 60 -5.55 10.13 -1.27
C ALA A 60 -4.82 9.37 -0.15
N ARG A 61 -3.90 8.47 -0.48
CA ARG A 61 -3.09 7.75 0.54
C ARG A 61 -2.02 8.62 1.17
N GLY A 62 -1.42 9.51 0.38
CA GLY A 62 -0.41 10.45 0.84
C GLY A 62 -1.00 11.64 1.59
N TRP A 63 -2.33 11.82 1.53
CA TRP A 63 -3.01 12.99 2.08
C TRP A 63 -2.63 13.32 3.53
N PRO A 64 -2.52 12.38 4.47
CA PRO A 64 -2.15 12.73 5.83
C PRO A 64 -0.80 13.47 5.92
N LEU A 65 0.17 13.14 5.08
CA LEU A 65 1.47 13.81 5.03
C LEU A 65 1.39 15.15 4.28
N TRP A 66 0.79 15.14 3.08
CA TRP A 66 0.63 16.36 2.27
C TRP A 66 -0.29 17.37 2.95
N GLY A 67 -1.35 16.87 3.56
CA GLY A 67 -2.28 17.71 4.30
C GLY A 67 -1.64 18.44 5.46
N VAL A 68 -0.75 17.78 6.22
CA VAL A 68 0.01 18.44 7.29
C VAL A 68 0.91 19.54 6.73
N VAL A 69 1.58 19.30 5.59
CA VAL A 69 2.41 20.34 4.95
C VAL A 69 1.57 21.53 4.52
N VAL A 70 0.41 21.27 3.90
CA VAL A 70 -0.54 22.34 3.51
C VAL A 70 -1.04 23.08 4.74
N TRP A 71 -1.43 22.37 5.78
CA TRP A 71 -1.91 22.96 7.03
C TRP A 71 -0.87 23.87 7.68
N ILE A 72 0.38 23.42 7.82
CA ILE A 72 1.48 24.24 8.34
C ILE A 72 1.71 25.47 7.45
N GLY A 73 1.69 25.28 6.12
CA GLY A 73 1.83 26.41 5.19
C GLY A 73 0.74 27.45 5.34
N CYS A 74 -0.51 27.02 5.53
CA CYS A 74 -1.63 27.91 5.82
C CYS A 74 -1.43 28.64 7.15
N GLU A 75 -1.02 27.94 8.21
CA GLU A 75 -0.75 28.57 9.53
C GLU A 75 0.33 29.66 9.44
N VAL A 76 1.44 29.36 8.76
CA VAL A 76 2.53 30.34 8.57
C VAL A 76 2.06 31.54 7.77
N PHE A 77 1.26 31.34 6.72
CA PHE A 77 0.78 32.43 5.86
C PHE A 77 -0.30 33.26 6.57
N LEU A 78 -1.31 32.63 7.19
CA LEU A 78 -2.42 33.33 7.83
C LEU A 78 -2.02 33.95 9.17
N GLY A 79 -1.03 33.38 9.86
CA GLY A 79 -0.59 33.92 11.16
C GLY A 79 -0.06 35.36 11.11
N HIS A 80 0.26 35.87 9.90
CA HIS A 80 0.64 37.26 9.68
C HIS A 80 -0.54 38.18 9.36
N HIS A 81 -1.71 37.64 8.98
CA HIS A 81 -2.84 38.40 8.45
C HIS A 81 -4.13 38.22 9.25
N ALA A 82 -4.23 37.19 10.07
CA ALA A 82 -5.42 36.86 10.84
C ALA A 82 -5.06 36.58 12.31
N GLY A 83 -6.07 36.62 13.16
CA GLY A 83 -5.89 36.20 14.55
C GLY A 83 -5.56 34.72 14.68
N PRO A 84 -4.90 34.30 15.77
CA PRO A 84 -4.43 32.89 15.90
C PRO A 84 -5.57 31.87 15.83
N TRP A 85 -6.76 32.18 16.32
CA TRP A 85 -7.93 31.33 16.26
C TRP A 85 -8.56 31.26 14.86
N GLU A 86 -8.54 32.38 14.13
CA GLU A 86 -9.03 32.47 12.76
C GLU A 86 -8.11 31.69 11.81
N ALA A 87 -6.79 31.85 11.95
CA ALA A 87 -5.80 31.10 11.19
C ALA A 87 -5.97 29.59 11.39
N LEU A 88 -6.11 29.16 12.65
CA LEU A 88 -6.31 27.74 12.99
C LEU A 88 -7.63 27.19 12.39
N ALA A 89 -8.71 27.95 12.47
CA ALA A 89 -10.00 27.52 11.93
C ALA A 89 -9.96 27.38 10.40
N ILE A 90 -9.37 28.35 9.71
CA ILE A 90 -9.27 28.35 8.24
C ILE A 90 -8.35 27.23 7.76
N SER A 91 -7.15 27.08 8.33
CA SER A 91 -6.21 26.02 7.93
C SER A 91 -6.77 24.64 8.19
N THR A 92 -7.51 24.47 9.29
CA THR A 92 -8.20 23.20 9.58
C THR A 92 -9.33 22.93 8.57
N ALA A 93 -10.12 23.94 8.22
CA ALA A 93 -11.16 23.81 7.21
C ALA A 93 -10.58 23.46 5.83
N VAL A 94 -9.49 24.11 5.43
CA VAL A 94 -8.76 23.81 4.19
C VAL A 94 -8.22 22.36 4.22
N TYR A 95 -7.58 21.96 5.32
CA TYR A 95 -7.09 20.60 5.50
C TYR A 95 -8.21 19.57 5.32
N LEU A 96 -9.31 19.71 6.05
CA LEU A 96 -10.43 18.76 5.98
C LEU A 96 -11.11 18.77 4.60
N GLY A 97 -11.31 19.94 4.02
CA GLY A 97 -11.95 20.10 2.69
C GLY A 97 -11.14 19.43 1.59
N LEU A 98 -9.84 19.71 1.51
CA LEU A 98 -8.95 19.07 0.53
C LEU A 98 -8.82 17.57 0.77
N GLY A 99 -8.80 17.14 2.03
CA GLY A 99 -8.80 15.71 2.38
C GLY A 99 -10.06 15.00 1.89
N LEU A 100 -11.22 15.62 2.07
CA LEU A 100 -12.49 15.09 1.59
C LEU A 100 -12.49 14.99 0.06
N VAL A 101 -12.02 16.02 -0.64
CA VAL A 101 -11.89 16.00 -2.11
C VAL A 101 -10.94 14.89 -2.55
N ALA A 102 -9.76 14.76 -1.93
CA ALA A 102 -8.81 13.70 -2.28
C ALA A 102 -9.40 12.29 -2.07
N VAL A 103 -10.18 12.10 -1.01
CA VAL A 103 -10.89 10.85 -0.73
C VAL A 103 -12.02 10.60 -1.74
N ALA A 104 -12.79 11.64 -2.09
CA ALA A 104 -13.87 11.53 -3.06
C ALA A 104 -13.35 11.22 -4.47
N MET A 105 -12.26 11.86 -4.89
CA MET A 105 -11.62 11.60 -6.19
C MET A 105 -11.05 10.18 -6.31
N ALA A 106 -10.60 9.58 -5.20
CA ALA A 106 -10.17 8.19 -5.19
C ALA A 106 -11.33 7.18 -5.29
N GLY A 107 -12.59 7.62 -5.04
CA GLY A 107 -13.84 6.90 -5.29
C GLY A 107 -13.88 5.45 -4.79
N GLU A 108 -14.63 4.63 -5.50
CA GLU A 108 -14.76 3.19 -5.22
C GLU A 108 -13.48 2.39 -5.46
N LEU A 109 -12.54 2.93 -6.26
CA LEU A 109 -11.26 2.28 -6.56
C LEU A 109 -10.43 1.99 -5.30
N ARG A 110 -10.62 2.79 -4.23
CA ARG A 110 -9.98 2.51 -2.92
C ARG A 110 -10.38 1.18 -2.32
N THR A 111 -11.62 0.74 -2.55
CA THR A 111 -12.16 -0.51 -2.03
C THR A 111 -11.69 -1.71 -2.85
N GLN A 112 -11.29 -1.49 -4.09
CA GLN A 112 -10.80 -2.51 -5.00
C GLN A 112 -9.30 -2.79 -4.82
N VAL A 113 -8.55 -1.89 -4.17
CA VAL A 113 -7.15 -2.12 -3.85
C VAL A 113 -7.03 -3.25 -2.84
N ARG A 114 -6.29 -4.30 -3.20
CA ARG A 114 -6.07 -5.46 -2.33
C ARG A 114 -4.76 -5.31 -1.58
N THR A 115 -4.81 -5.58 -0.28
CA THR A 115 -3.64 -5.52 0.57
C THR A 115 -3.50 -6.85 1.30
N ILE A 116 -2.36 -7.51 1.12
CA ILE A 116 -1.97 -8.67 1.91
C ILE A 116 -0.85 -8.23 2.83
N ALA A 117 -1.00 -8.50 4.12
CA ALA A 117 0.02 -8.22 5.12
C ALA A 117 0.41 -9.50 5.85
N ALA A 118 1.69 -9.67 6.09
CA ALA A 118 2.25 -10.72 6.92
C ALA A 118 3.30 -10.12 7.84
N SER A 119 3.45 -10.69 9.02
CA SER A 119 4.47 -10.26 9.98
C SER A 119 5.20 -11.48 10.53
N VAL A 120 6.51 -11.38 10.62
CA VAL A 120 7.36 -12.42 11.23
C VAL A 120 8.10 -11.81 12.39
N MET A 121 8.12 -12.50 13.51
CA MET A 121 8.88 -12.14 14.70
C MET A 121 10.17 -12.98 14.75
N ALA A 122 11.31 -12.32 14.81
CA ALA A 122 12.61 -12.99 14.97
C ALA A 122 12.65 -13.72 16.32
N GLY A 123 13.00 -15.01 16.29
CA GLY A 123 13.07 -15.84 17.51
C GLY A 123 11.76 -16.56 17.89
N TYR A 124 10.66 -16.30 17.21
CA TYR A 124 9.40 -17.03 17.36
C TYR A 124 8.97 -17.61 16.02
N PRO A 125 9.42 -18.82 15.65
CA PRO A 125 8.99 -19.47 14.43
C PRO A 125 7.54 -19.93 14.57
N ASP A 126 6.61 -19.15 13.99
CA ASP A 126 5.22 -19.54 13.82
C ASP A 126 4.99 -19.98 12.38
N ALA A 127 4.52 -21.22 12.19
CA ALA A 127 4.31 -21.79 10.87
C ALA A 127 3.27 -21.01 10.04
N VAL A 128 2.27 -20.41 10.69
CA VAL A 128 1.22 -19.63 10.02
C VAL A 128 1.81 -18.31 9.48
N SER A 129 2.58 -17.62 10.31
CA SER A 129 3.26 -16.37 9.92
C SER A 129 4.32 -16.61 8.84
N ALA A 130 5.05 -17.72 8.90
CA ALA A 130 6.00 -18.10 7.87
C ALA A 130 5.30 -18.36 6.54
N ALA A 131 4.24 -19.17 6.53
CA ALA A 131 3.46 -19.46 5.32
C ALA A 131 2.83 -18.21 4.71
N ALA A 132 2.33 -17.29 5.53
CA ALA A 132 1.78 -16.01 5.08
C ALA A 132 2.86 -15.14 4.43
N THR A 133 4.05 -15.09 5.02
CA THR A 133 5.20 -14.33 4.48
C THR A 133 5.70 -14.93 3.17
N ASP A 134 5.81 -16.25 3.10
CA ASP A 134 6.20 -16.96 1.87
C ASP A 134 5.20 -16.71 0.74
N LYS A 135 3.91 -16.65 1.07
CA LYS A 135 2.88 -16.33 0.09
C LYS A 135 3.04 -14.89 -0.44
N VAL A 136 3.19 -13.90 0.45
CA VAL A 136 3.39 -12.50 0.05
C VAL A 136 4.65 -12.37 -0.81
N THR A 137 5.75 -13.00 -0.40
CA THR A 137 7.03 -12.96 -1.12
C THR A 137 6.93 -13.59 -2.49
N ARG A 138 6.26 -14.73 -2.60
CA ARG A 138 6.05 -15.46 -3.86
C ARG A 138 5.21 -14.67 -4.85
N LEU A 139 4.09 -14.06 -4.39
CA LEU A 139 3.24 -13.23 -5.24
C LEU A 139 3.97 -11.97 -5.73
N ALA A 140 4.74 -11.34 -4.85
CA ALA A 140 5.57 -10.21 -5.20
C ALA A 140 6.66 -10.58 -6.23
N ALA A 141 7.33 -11.72 -6.04
CA ALA A 141 8.35 -12.21 -6.96
C ALA A 141 7.79 -12.46 -8.36
N ARG A 142 6.60 -13.06 -8.48
CA ARG A 142 5.92 -13.29 -9.77
C ARG A 142 5.65 -11.98 -10.53
N LEU A 143 5.16 -10.95 -9.85
CA LEU A 143 4.90 -9.65 -10.48
C LEU A 143 6.20 -8.96 -10.91
N LEU A 144 7.25 -9.10 -10.13
CA LEU A 144 8.56 -8.55 -10.46
C LEU A 144 9.20 -9.22 -11.67
N GLU A 145 9.15 -10.54 -11.70
CA GLU A 145 9.64 -11.33 -12.83
C GLU A 145 8.87 -11.00 -14.10
N ALA A 146 7.53 -10.84 -14.00
CA ALA A 146 6.70 -10.39 -15.11
C ALA A 146 7.11 -9.00 -15.62
N ASP A 147 7.40 -8.04 -14.72
CA ASP A 147 7.89 -6.72 -15.09
C ASP A 147 9.26 -6.76 -15.79
N GLU A 148 10.16 -7.64 -15.33
CA GLU A 148 11.46 -7.84 -15.97
C GLU A 148 11.31 -8.47 -17.35
N CYS A 149 10.48 -9.50 -17.48
CA CYS A 149 10.19 -10.15 -18.74
C CYS A 149 9.53 -9.21 -19.75
N LEU A 150 8.60 -8.34 -19.30
CA LEU A 150 8.00 -7.32 -20.16
C LEU A 150 9.05 -6.30 -20.64
N ARG A 151 9.92 -5.85 -19.74
CA ARG A 151 10.99 -4.88 -20.07
C ARG A 151 12.00 -5.46 -21.06
N ASP A 152 12.31 -6.74 -20.92
CA ASP A 152 13.22 -7.47 -21.80
C ASP A 152 12.55 -7.90 -23.12
N GLY A 153 11.26 -7.60 -23.32
CA GLY A 153 10.50 -8.01 -24.50
C GLY A 153 10.18 -9.51 -24.57
N ARG A 154 10.38 -10.26 -23.49
CA ARG A 154 10.08 -11.69 -23.38
C ARG A 154 8.60 -11.99 -23.09
N LEU A 155 7.87 -10.99 -22.62
CA LEU A 155 6.42 -11.03 -22.42
C LEU A 155 5.76 -9.89 -23.19
N SER A 156 4.60 -10.17 -23.76
CA SER A 156 3.74 -9.12 -24.30
C SER A 156 3.00 -8.37 -23.18
N PRO A 157 2.51 -7.16 -23.43
CA PRO A 157 1.69 -6.42 -22.45
C PRO A 157 0.45 -7.21 -21.98
N ILE A 158 -0.16 -7.98 -22.87
CA ILE A 158 -1.34 -8.80 -22.57
C ILE A 158 -0.99 -9.94 -21.61
N GLU A 159 0.12 -10.64 -21.86
CA GLU A 159 0.58 -11.72 -20.97
C GLU A 159 0.98 -11.19 -19.59
N HIS A 160 1.62 -10.02 -19.53
CA HIS A 160 1.92 -9.33 -18.28
C HIS A 160 0.64 -9.01 -17.51
N GLU A 161 -0.37 -8.48 -18.18
CA GLU A 161 -1.66 -8.17 -17.55
C GLU A 161 -2.39 -9.43 -17.06
N MET A 162 -2.32 -10.54 -17.79
CA MET A 162 -2.87 -11.82 -17.34
C MET A 162 -2.18 -12.34 -16.07
N ILE A 163 -0.87 -12.19 -15.96
CA ILE A 163 -0.13 -12.54 -14.74
C ILE A 163 -0.58 -11.65 -13.58
N TRP A 164 -0.75 -10.37 -13.83
CA TRP A 164 -1.25 -9.41 -12.84
C TRP A 164 -2.66 -9.78 -12.36
N TRP A 165 -3.60 -10.10 -13.28
CA TRP A 165 -4.94 -10.59 -12.94
C TRP A 165 -4.90 -11.81 -12.04
N ASN A 166 -4.08 -12.80 -12.40
CA ASN A 166 -3.94 -14.03 -11.61
C ASN A 166 -3.47 -13.73 -10.17
N VAL A 167 -2.47 -12.86 -10.03
CA VAL A 167 -1.96 -12.46 -8.70
C VAL A 167 -3.01 -11.64 -7.94
N TYR A 168 -3.75 -10.77 -8.61
CA TYR A 168 -4.83 -10.00 -8.02
C TYR A 168 -5.93 -10.90 -7.47
N ASP A 169 -6.37 -11.93 -8.22
CA ASP A 169 -7.38 -12.88 -7.78
C ASP A 169 -6.87 -13.81 -6.66
N GLU A 170 -5.61 -14.24 -6.74
CA GLU A 170 -5.00 -15.03 -5.68
C GLU A 170 -4.87 -14.22 -4.38
N SER A 171 -4.66 -12.91 -4.50
CA SER A 171 -4.62 -11.99 -3.37
C SER A 171 -5.96 -11.85 -2.66
N ALA A 172 -7.08 -11.97 -3.41
CA ALA A 172 -8.44 -11.96 -2.85
C ALA A 172 -8.71 -13.11 -1.90
N ARG A 173 -8.27 -14.31 -2.33
CA ARG A 173 -8.48 -15.54 -1.55
C ARG A 173 -7.60 -15.59 -0.30
N ALA A 174 -6.58 -14.75 -0.24
CA ALA A 174 -5.63 -14.67 0.87
C ALA A 174 -6.03 -13.65 1.94
N ALA A 175 -6.96 -12.73 1.63
CA ALA A 175 -7.44 -11.77 2.60
C ALA A 175 -8.23 -12.51 3.70
N PRO A 176 -7.95 -12.26 4.99
CA PRO A 176 -8.79 -12.81 6.03
C PRO A 176 -10.24 -12.36 5.82
N PRO A 177 -11.23 -13.23 6.13
CA PRO A 177 -12.64 -12.86 6.01
C PRO A 177 -12.88 -11.57 6.78
N ARG A 178 -13.57 -10.62 6.15
CA ARG A 178 -13.91 -9.34 6.80
C ARG A 178 -14.66 -9.65 8.07
N PRO A 179 -14.24 -9.15 9.25
CA PRO A 179 -14.99 -9.38 10.48
C PRO A 179 -16.44 -8.93 10.26
N PRO A 180 -17.41 -9.68 10.75
CA PRO A 180 -18.83 -9.29 10.64
C PRO A 180 -19.02 -7.89 11.20
N PRO A 181 -19.96 -7.10 10.67
CA PRO A 181 -20.28 -5.80 11.22
C PRO A 181 -20.53 -5.97 12.71
N ARG A 182 -19.86 -5.15 13.51
CA ARG A 182 -20.07 -5.16 14.96
C ARG A 182 -21.55 -4.95 15.21
N ALA A 183 -22.20 -5.94 15.80
CA ALA A 183 -23.58 -5.78 16.23
C ALA A 183 -23.66 -4.55 17.14
N ASP A 184 -24.56 -3.63 16.80
CA ASP A 184 -24.76 -2.41 17.58
C ASP A 184 -25.32 -2.82 18.95
N PRO A 185 -24.59 -2.57 20.05
CA PRO A 185 -25.06 -2.98 21.38
C PRO A 185 -26.28 -2.17 21.86
N ARG A 186 -26.84 -1.29 21.04
CA ARG A 186 -28.00 -0.44 21.36
C ARG A 186 -29.35 -0.95 20.85
N GLY A 187 -29.39 -2.15 20.26
CA GLY A 187 -30.60 -2.69 19.61
C GLY A 187 -31.63 -3.35 20.52
N ASP A 188 -31.32 -3.64 21.78
CA ASP A 188 -32.24 -4.36 22.68
C ASP A 188 -32.50 -3.59 23.99
N ALA A 189 -33.10 -2.41 23.87
CA ALA A 189 -33.69 -1.70 24.99
C ALA A 189 -35.00 -1.04 24.58
N THR A 190 -36.04 -1.85 24.42
CA THR A 190 -37.45 -1.45 24.46
C THR A 190 -38.25 -2.51 25.17
#